data_5e14cd2a04e13b675041d970023a7dab
#
_entry.id   5e14cd2a04e13b675041d970023a7dab
#
_cell.length_a   1.000
_cell.length_b   1.000
_cell.length_c   1.000
_cell.angle_alpha   90.00
_cell.angle_beta   90.00
_cell.angle_gamma   90.00
#
_symmetry.space_group_name_H-M   'P 1'
#
loop_
_entity.id
_entity.type
_entity.pdbx_description
1 polymer ?
#
loop_
_entity_poly.entity_id
_entity_poly.type
_entity_poly.pdbx_seq_one_letter_code
_entity_poly.pdbx_strand_id
1 'polypeptide(L)'
;LIPLRRWYAHDPSTQLFSWVIGGIDLKKLYIVIIGLVICAIGIVAFFKFKNNSLDETLKEAKSMSSYQLVCDMEMTQNDELKSYEVKVDYLKKDKQKYYRVELYDKSLNQSQIIIKNKKGVYVLTPTLNQMFKFQSDWPENSPKPYIYHYLIQLLENNKVKKIEKGYQVEAKVKYPNDTRIVKQEVIFDKKLKPLIVLCLDQDEAEIVTCKVNEFHKNKNFKEKHFNQNQALKESKKDVKTSANNDVLYPVSLLGAKLESETVSSIEGDKNHILKFSGDKSFTMVETQVNAQQVMQFSNDEVIDLIDGFAYYQPGKLSMMYHGMMCSLYSQDLTKEEMLSVMTSMQTSSTK
;
A
#
# COMPACT_ATOMS: atom_id res chain seq x y z
N LEU A 1 76.63 69.36 39.69
CA LEU A 1 76.30 68.65 38.47
C LEU A 1 76.20 67.16 38.78
N ILE A 2 74.98 66.63 38.98
CA ILE A 2 74.66 65.21 39.22
C ILE A 2 73.77 64.73 38.07
N PRO A 3 74.06 63.66 37.31
CA PRO A 3 73.24 63.17 36.28
C PRO A 3 72.12 62.28 36.86
N LEU A 4 70.89 62.50 36.42
CA LEU A 4 69.67 61.76 36.68
C LEU A 4 69.79 60.36 36.10
N ARG A 5 69.73 59.30 36.88
CA ARG A 5 69.51 57.93 36.45
C ARG A 5 68.05 57.68 36.20
N ARG A 6 67.72 57.30 34.99
CA ARG A 6 66.38 56.92 34.55
C ARG A 6 66.15 55.43 34.90
N TRP A 7 65.20 55.17 35.77
CA TRP A 7 64.78 53.79 36.11
C TRP A 7 63.79 53.35 35.05
N TYR A 8 64.14 52.30 34.31
CA TYR A 8 63.17 51.58 33.49
C TYR A 8 62.47 50.54 34.39
N ALA A 9 61.18 50.70 34.58
CA ALA A 9 60.35 49.72 35.24
C ALA A 9 60.22 48.51 34.31
N HIS A 10 60.63 47.37 34.73
CA HIS A 10 60.35 46.09 34.06
C HIS A 10 58.90 45.70 34.38
N ASP A 11 58.09 45.64 33.41
CA ASP A 11 56.73 45.13 33.49
C ASP A 11 56.77 43.58 33.48
N PRO A 12 56.35 42.89 34.55
CA PRO A 12 56.38 41.44 34.61
C PRO A 12 55.32 40.74 33.69
N SER A 13 54.37 41.48 33.11
CA SER A 13 53.34 40.91 32.32
C SER A 13 53.76 40.47 30.90
N THR A 14 54.89 41.01 30.41
CA THR A 14 55.45 40.66 29.11
C THR A 14 56.30 39.39 29.10
N GLN A 15 56.73 38.89 30.25
CA GLN A 15 57.56 37.66 30.32
C GLN A 15 56.71 36.37 30.35
N LEU A 16 55.44 36.41 30.75
CA LEU A 16 54.59 35.24 30.82
C LEU A 16 54.10 34.80 29.39
N PHE A 17 54.01 35.70 28.44
CA PHE A 17 53.60 35.38 27.07
C PHE A 17 54.73 34.80 26.18
N SER A 18 56.00 35.09 26.53
CA SER A 18 57.14 34.56 25.75
C SER A 18 57.50 33.11 26.06
N TRP A 19 57.07 32.57 27.21
CA TRP A 19 57.36 31.18 27.62
C TRP A 19 56.42 30.15 27.03
N VAL A 20 55.24 30.57 26.60
CA VAL A 20 54.23 29.63 25.99
C VAL A 20 54.50 29.39 24.50
N ILE A 21 55.18 30.28 23.81
CA ILE A 21 55.42 30.17 22.34
C ILE A 21 56.86 29.72 22.02
N GLY A 22 57.78 29.75 22.98
CA GLY A 22 59.24 29.51 22.77
C GLY A 22 59.66 28.06 22.56
N GLY A 23 58.77 27.09 22.58
CA GLY A 23 59.11 25.67 22.50
C GLY A 23 58.42 24.86 21.37
N ILE A 24 57.54 25.48 20.61
CA ILE A 24 56.82 24.75 19.54
C ILE A 24 57.49 25.10 18.20
N ASP A 25 58.17 24.11 17.62
CA ASP A 25 58.69 24.20 16.28
C ASP A 25 57.51 24.52 15.32
N LEU A 26 57.50 25.72 14.75
CA LEU A 26 56.47 26.22 13.86
C LEU A 26 56.12 25.21 12.74
N LYS A 27 57.11 24.40 12.29
CA LYS A 27 56.89 23.32 11.33
C LYS A 27 56.04 22.19 11.95
N LYS A 28 56.25 21.83 13.20
CA LYS A 28 55.43 20.80 13.89
C LYS A 28 54.04 21.31 14.21
N LEU A 29 53.87 22.58 14.56
CA LEU A 29 52.56 23.20 14.74
C LEU A 29 51.76 23.21 13.43
N TYR A 30 52.42 23.52 12.31
CA TYR A 30 51.77 23.49 10.97
C TYR A 30 51.31 22.09 10.58
N ILE A 31 52.11 21.06 10.87
CA ILE A 31 51.74 19.64 10.61
C ILE A 31 50.55 19.22 11.45
N VAL A 32 50.48 19.64 12.73
CA VAL A 32 49.32 19.33 13.60
C VAL A 32 48.05 20.02 13.11
N ILE A 33 48.14 21.29 12.69
CA ILE A 33 46.99 22.04 12.14
C ILE A 33 46.50 21.39 10.84
N ILE A 34 47.42 21.03 9.93
CA ILE A 34 47.06 20.33 8.70
C ILE A 34 46.39 18.99 9.01
N GLY A 35 46.90 18.22 9.96
CA GLY A 35 46.31 16.97 10.42
C GLY A 35 44.89 17.15 10.95
N LEU A 36 44.63 18.17 11.77
CA LEU A 36 43.30 18.51 12.29
C LEU A 36 42.35 18.94 11.20
N VAL A 37 42.81 19.72 10.20
CA VAL A 37 41.98 20.13 9.04
C VAL A 37 41.63 18.92 8.19
N ILE A 38 42.56 18.01 7.93
CA ILE A 38 42.31 16.77 7.18
C ILE A 38 41.30 15.88 7.95
N CYS A 39 41.47 15.73 9.28
CA CYS A 39 40.49 15.01 10.11
C CYS A 39 39.10 15.67 10.09
N ALA A 40 39.01 16.99 10.17
CA ALA A 40 37.75 17.72 10.10
C ALA A 40 37.08 17.54 8.74
N ILE A 41 37.84 17.63 7.61
CA ILE A 41 37.35 17.36 6.27
C ILE A 41 36.90 15.90 6.14
N GLY A 42 37.67 14.94 6.68
CA GLY A 42 37.30 13.52 6.70
C GLY A 42 36.03 13.26 7.50
N ILE A 43 35.83 13.91 8.63
CA ILE A 43 34.60 13.82 9.42
C ILE A 43 33.41 14.42 8.67
N VAL A 44 33.56 15.61 8.08
CA VAL A 44 32.50 16.24 7.27
C VAL A 44 32.17 15.42 6.03
N ALA A 45 33.15 14.87 5.36
CA ALA A 45 32.95 13.96 4.22
C ALA A 45 32.24 12.67 4.67
N PHE A 46 32.66 12.08 5.80
CA PHE A 46 32.01 10.88 6.37
C PHE A 46 30.54 11.14 6.71
N PHE A 47 30.22 12.28 7.32
CA PHE A 47 28.82 12.65 7.62
C PHE A 47 28.02 12.96 6.34
N LYS A 48 28.59 13.63 5.35
CA LYS A 48 27.97 13.84 4.02
C LYS A 48 27.75 12.52 3.28
N PHE A 49 28.74 11.64 3.21
CA PHE A 49 28.57 10.30 2.61
C PHE A 49 27.53 9.46 3.33
N LYS A 50 27.42 9.60 4.67
CA LYS A 50 26.44 8.85 5.46
C LYS A 50 25.01 9.38 5.28
N ASN A 51 24.80 10.67 5.02
CA ASN A 51 23.49 11.25 4.76
C ASN A 51 23.05 11.12 3.27
N ASN A 52 23.98 11.13 2.33
CA ASN A 52 23.67 10.97 0.91
C ASN A 52 23.16 9.57 0.54
N SER A 53 23.35 8.55 1.38
CA SER A 53 22.95 7.17 1.04
C SER A 53 21.44 6.95 1.03
N LEU A 54 20.65 7.64 1.88
CA LEU A 54 19.19 7.53 1.87
C LEU A 54 18.59 8.34 0.72
N ASP A 55 19.05 9.58 0.51
CA ASP A 55 18.54 10.47 -0.53
C ASP A 55 18.80 9.91 -1.94
N GLU A 56 20.00 9.35 -2.17
CA GLU A 56 20.33 8.68 -3.43
C GLU A 56 19.45 7.44 -3.66
N THR A 57 19.29 6.60 -2.63
CA THR A 57 18.45 5.41 -2.72
C THR A 57 16.98 5.77 -2.91
N LEU A 58 16.51 6.85 -2.29
CA LEU A 58 15.16 7.37 -2.45
C LEU A 58 14.94 7.89 -3.88
N LYS A 59 15.92 8.62 -4.42
CA LYS A 59 15.88 9.09 -5.82
C LYS A 59 15.83 7.92 -6.81
N GLU A 60 16.63 6.86 -6.60
CA GLU A 60 16.58 5.64 -7.39
C GLU A 60 15.20 4.97 -7.29
N ALA A 61 14.67 4.80 -6.06
CA ALA A 61 13.36 4.20 -5.79
C ALA A 61 12.22 4.94 -6.51
N LYS A 62 12.23 6.28 -6.49
CA LYS A 62 11.24 7.14 -7.19
C LYS A 62 11.35 7.06 -8.71
N SER A 63 12.55 6.91 -9.24
CA SER A 63 12.81 6.85 -10.69
C SER A 63 12.61 5.46 -11.29
N MET A 64 12.30 4.45 -10.48
CA MET A 64 12.17 3.07 -10.90
C MET A 64 11.09 2.90 -11.97
N SER A 65 11.47 2.33 -13.10
CA SER A 65 10.57 2.14 -14.24
C SER A 65 9.82 0.82 -14.20
N SER A 66 10.27 -0.15 -13.41
CA SER A 66 9.60 -1.44 -13.28
C SER A 66 9.97 -2.15 -11.98
N TYR A 67 9.03 -2.88 -11.42
CA TYR A 67 9.28 -3.78 -10.28
C TYR A 67 8.27 -4.91 -10.24
N GLN A 68 8.61 -5.96 -9.51
CA GLN A 68 7.70 -6.99 -9.04
C GLN A 68 7.80 -7.05 -7.52
N LEU A 69 6.65 -7.09 -6.85
CA LEU A 69 6.53 -7.27 -5.41
C LEU A 69 5.58 -8.45 -5.16
N VAL A 70 5.97 -9.35 -4.25
CA VAL A 70 5.10 -10.42 -3.74
C VAL A 70 5.07 -10.33 -2.23
N CYS A 71 3.87 -10.30 -1.65
CA CYS A 71 3.68 -10.28 -0.21
C CYS A 71 2.53 -11.16 0.24
N ASP A 72 2.62 -11.66 1.46
CA ASP A 72 1.47 -12.18 2.19
C ASP A 72 0.77 -11.01 2.87
N MET A 73 -0.52 -10.88 2.62
CA MET A 73 -1.38 -9.88 3.24
C MET A 73 -2.43 -10.56 4.12
N GLU A 74 -2.47 -10.16 5.37
CA GLU A 74 -3.50 -10.53 6.32
C GLU A 74 -4.35 -9.30 6.64
N MET A 75 -5.66 -9.45 6.66
CA MET A 75 -6.60 -8.36 6.94
C MET A 75 -7.70 -8.84 7.88
N THR A 76 -7.89 -8.12 9.00
CA THR A 76 -8.98 -8.37 9.94
C THR A 76 -10.23 -7.59 9.51
N GLN A 77 -11.31 -8.30 9.26
CA GLN A 77 -12.60 -7.74 8.91
C GLN A 77 -13.72 -8.49 9.65
N ASN A 78 -14.53 -7.77 10.46
CA ASN A 78 -15.63 -8.35 11.24
C ASN A 78 -15.22 -9.59 12.06
N ASP A 79 -14.09 -9.51 12.77
CA ASP A 79 -13.47 -10.58 13.56
C ASP A 79 -12.98 -11.80 12.75
N GLU A 80 -13.04 -11.73 11.42
CA GLU A 80 -12.45 -12.72 10.54
C GLU A 80 -11.09 -12.27 10.02
N LEU A 81 -10.17 -13.22 9.95
CA LEU A 81 -8.86 -13.03 9.33
C LEU A 81 -8.89 -13.52 7.88
N LYS A 82 -8.80 -12.59 6.94
CA LYS A 82 -8.63 -12.89 5.52
C LYS A 82 -7.16 -12.91 5.17
N SER A 83 -6.73 -13.93 4.42
CA SER A 83 -5.33 -14.13 4.04
C SER A 83 -5.18 -14.18 2.53
N TYR A 84 -4.32 -13.32 2.00
CA TYR A 84 -4.04 -13.19 0.57
C TYR A 84 -2.56 -13.38 0.28
N GLU A 85 -2.25 -13.94 -0.88
CA GLU A 85 -0.98 -13.68 -1.54
C GLU A 85 -1.20 -12.57 -2.56
N VAL A 86 -0.43 -11.49 -2.44
CA VAL A 86 -0.53 -10.33 -3.33
C VAL A 86 0.71 -10.23 -4.19
N LYS A 87 0.52 -10.23 -5.50
CA LYS A 87 1.59 -10.02 -6.47
C LYS A 87 1.34 -8.75 -7.26
N VAL A 88 2.32 -7.86 -7.26
CA VAL A 88 2.26 -6.58 -7.97
C VAL A 88 3.36 -6.52 -9.01
N ASP A 89 2.97 -6.40 -10.27
CA ASP A 89 3.86 -6.09 -11.39
C ASP A 89 3.60 -4.66 -11.86
N TYR A 90 4.66 -3.87 -11.97
CA TYR A 90 4.61 -2.47 -12.40
C TYR A 90 5.56 -2.23 -13.56
N LEU A 91 5.10 -1.43 -14.51
CA LEU A 91 5.91 -0.91 -15.61
C LEU A 91 5.54 0.55 -15.91
N LYS A 92 6.54 1.42 -16.02
CA LYS A 92 6.41 2.77 -16.56
C LYS A 92 7.14 2.82 -17.92
N LYS A 93 6.39 3.14 -18.96
CA LYS A 93 6.92 3.29 -20.33
C LYS A 93 6.25 4.46 -21.02
N ASP A 94 7.00 5.33 -21.66
CA ASP A 94 6.49 6.48 -22.42
C ASP A 94 5.51 7.35 -21.61
N LYS A 95 5.84 7.66 -20.35
CA LYS A 95 5.00 8.35 -19.37
C LYS A 95 3.73 7.60 -18.92
N GLN A 96 3.42 6.47 -19.54
CA GLN A 96 2.29 5.63 -19.17
C GLN A 96 2.69 4.66 -18.06
N LYS A 97 1.83 4.51 -17.06
CA LYS A 97 1.99 3.55 -15.97
C LYS A 97 1.05 2.36 -16.17
N TYR A 98 1.59 1.18 -15.99
CA TYR A 98 0.90 -0.09 -16.09
C TYR A 98 1.02 -0.82 -14.77
N TYR A 99 -0.08 -1.43 -14.34
CA TYR A 99 -0.11 -2.28 -13.16
C TYR A 99 -0.81 -3.60 -13.49
N ARG A 100 -0.31 -4.68 -12.91
CA ARG A 100 -1.01 -5.94 -12.76
C ARG A 100 -0.89 -6.32 -11.29
N VAL A 101 -2.01 -6.32 -10.58
CA VAL A 101 -2.10 -6.75 -9.20
C VAL A 101 -2.95 -8.00 -9.14
N GLU A 102 -2.40 -9.05 -8.62
CA GLU A 102 -3.10 -10.32 -8.38
C GLU A 102 -3.26 -10.50 -6.88
N LEU A 103 -4.50 -10.62 -6.45
CA LEU A 103 -4.92 -10.89 -5.08
C LEU A 103 -5.45 -12.32 -5.07
N TYR A 104 -4.64 -13.25 -4.55
CA TYR A 104 -5.03 -14.64 -4.40
C TYR A 104 -5.51 -14.87 -2.97
N ASP A 105 -6.81 -15.11 -2.81
CA ASP A 105 -7.42 -15.49 -1.54
C ASP A 105 -7.09 -16.95 -1.24
N LYS A 106 -6.31 -17.17 -0.17
CA LYS A 106 -5.84 -18.51 0.22
C LYS A 106 -6.94 -19.40 0.78
N SER A 107 -7.96 -18.78 1.41
CA SER A 107 -9.08 -19.50 2.01
C SER A 107 -10.07 -20.01 0.96
N LEU A 108 -10.26 -19.22 -0.08
CA LEU A 108 -11.23 -19.49 -1.14
C LEU A 108 -10.61 -20.16 -2.39
N ASN A 109 -9.27 -20.20 -2.46
CA ASN A 109 -8.53 -20.64 -3.66
C ASN A 109 -8.96 -19.88 -4.92
N GLN A 110 -9.12 -18.56 -4.79
CA GLN A 110 -9.60 -17.69 -5.86
C GLN A 110 -8.69 -16.49 -6.06
N SER A 111 -8.52 -16.08 -7.31
CA SER A 111 -7.76 -14.89 -7.67
C SER A 111 -8.66 -13.80 -8.21
N GLN A 112 -8.40 -12.56 -7.76
CA GLN A 112 -8.84 -11.35 -8.44
C GLN A 112 -7.62 -10.68 -9.06
N ILE A 113 -7.71 -10.27 -10.33
CA ILE A 113 -6.60 -9.60 -11.01
C ILE A 113 -7.04 -8.21 -11.44
N ILE A 114 -6.27 -7.20 -11.02
CA ILE A 114 -6.49 -5.81 -11.38
C ILE A 114 -5.45 -5.42 -12.41
N ILE A 115 -5.89 -4.96 -13.58
CA ILE A 115 -5.02 -4.51 -14.67
C ILE A 115 -5.25 -3.02 -14.93
N LYS A 116 -4.22 -2.19 -14.81
CA LYS A 116 -4.21 -0.85 -15.37
C LYS A 116 -3.36 -0.81 -16.62
N ASN A 117 -3.92 -0.30 -17.71
CA ASN A 117 -3.21 -0.06 -18.96
C ASN A 117 -3.71 1.23 -19.64
N LYS A 118 -3.27 1.49 -20.87
CA LYS A 118 -3.68 2.68 -21.66
C LYS A 118 -5.20 2.80 -21.89
N LYS A 119 -5.95 1.68 -21.78
CA LYS A 119 -7.38 1.62 -22.09
C LYS A 119 -8.27 1.77 -20.86
N GLY A 120 -7.69 1.82 -19.64
CA GLY A 120 -8.42 1.93 -18.38
C GLY A 120 -7.99 0.91 -17.35
N VAL A 121 -8.83 0.73 -16.34
CA VAL A 121 -8.64 -0.24 -15.26
C VAL A 121 -9.63 -1.38 -15.47
N TYR A 122 -9.15 -2.60 -15.29
CA TYR A 122 -9.92 -3.84 -15.47
C TYR A 122 -9.78 -4.68 -14.20
N VAL A 123 -10.90 -5.19 -13.71
CA VAL A 123 -10.95 -6.21 -12.67
C VAL A 123 -11.36 -7.51 -13.30
N LEU A 124 -10.54 -8.53 -13.11
CA LEU A 124 -10.73 -9.86 -13.70
C LEU A 124 -10.98 -10.85 -12.57
N THR A 125 -11.97 -11.73 -12.75
CA THR A 125 -12.18 -12.90 -11.91
C THR A 125 -12.00 -14.15 -12.77
N PRO A 126 -10.79 -14.71 -12.85
CA PRO A 126 -10.45 -15.79 -13.78
C PRO A 126 -11.31 -17.05 -13.62
N THR A 127 -11.64 -17.41 -12.37
CA THR A 127 -12.49 -18.55 -12.02
C THR A 127 -13.84 -18.52 -12.70
N LEU A 128 -14.38 -17.32 -12.91
CA LEU A 128 -15.68 -17.09 -13.52
C LEU A 128 -15.56 -16.59 -14.95
N ASN A 129 -14.37 -16.44 -15.49
CA ASN A 129 -14.13 -15.82 -16.79
C ASN A 129 -14.74 -14.42 -16.93
N GLN A 130 -14.79 -13.66 -15.85
CA GLN A 130 -15.42 -12.33 -15.81
C GLN A 130 -14.39 -11.22 -15.92
N MET A 131 -14.84 -10.10 -16.49
CA MET A 131 -14.03 -8.88 -16.63
C MET A 131 -14.92 -7.65 -16.51
N PHE A 132 -14.53 -6.74 -15.61
CA PHE A 132 -15.15 -5.42 -15.45
C PHE A 132 -14.16 -4.35 -15.90
N LYS A 133 -14.66 -3.31 -16.54
CA LYS A 133 -13.86 -2.17 -16.99
C LYS A 133 -14.41 -0.88 -16.43
N PHE A 134 -13.52 -0.02 -15.93
CA PHE A 134 -13.85 1.35 -15.53
C PHE A 134 -12.70 2.31 -15.84
N GLN A 135 -13.01 3.61 -15.83
CA GLN A 135 -12.01 4.67 -15.97
C GLN A 135 -11.65 5.18 -14.57
N SER A 136 -10.37 5.14 -14.22
CA SER A 136 -9.87 5.57 -12.93
C SER A 136 -8.38 5.85 -13.00
N ASP A 137 -7.91 6.72 -12.10
CA ASP A 137 -6.48 6.95 -11.86
C ASP A 137 -5.85 5.90 -10.92
N TRP A 138 -6.63 4.88 -10.55
CA TRP A 138 -6.13 3.78 -9.74
C TRP A 138 -4.77 3.26 -10.24
N PRO A 139 -3.81 2.89 -9.37
CA PRO A 139 -3.82 2.98 -7.92
C PRO A 139 -3.18 4.28 -7.40
N GLU A 140 -2.98 5.30 -8.22
CA GLU A 140 -2.14 6.47 -7.91
C GLU A 140 -2.72 7.34 -6.81
N ASN A 141 -4.05 7.41 -6.73
CA ASN A 141 -4.78 8.18 -5.73
C ASN A 141 -5.34 7.30 -4.60
N SER A 142 -4.88 6.05 -4.52
CA SER A 142 -5.39 5.09 -3.57
C SER A 142 -4.29 4.58 -2.65
N PRO A 143 -4.41 4.77 -1.34
CA PRO A 143 -3.49 4.19 -0.39
C PRO A 143 -3.60 2.66 -0.44
N LYS A 144 -2.51 1.98 -0.79
CA LYS A 144 -2.43 0.52 -0.84
C LYS A 144 -1.17 0.04 -0.13
N PRO A 145 -1.28 -0.88 0.82
CA PRO A 145 -0.14 -1.34 1.60
C PRO A 145 0.87 -2.15 0.77
N TYR A 146 0.50 -2.54 -0.45
CA TYR A 146 1.34 -3.32 -1.37
C TYR A 146 1.80 -2.55 -2.62
N ILE A 147 1.48 -1.27 -2.78
CA ILE A 147 1.94 -0.45 -3.92
C ILE A 147 3.23 0.28 -3.56
N TYR A 148 4.36 -0.18 -4.09
CA TYR A 148 5.70 0.30 -3.75
C TYR A 148 5.85 1.82 -3.86
N HIS A 149 5.38 2.44 -4.94
CA HIS A 149 5.50 3.91 -5.10
C HIS A 149 4.75 4.69 -4.03
N TYR A 150 3.61 4.18 -3.56
CA TYR A 150 2.90 4.78 -2.44
C TYR A 150 3.72 4.66 -1.14
N LEU A 151 4.32 3.50 -0.87
CA LEU A 151 5.19 3.32 0.30
C LEU A 151 6.40 4.25 0.28
N ILE A 152 6.99 4.49 -0.91
CA ILE A 152 8.08 5.44 -1.08
C ILE A 152 7.63 6.89 -0.85
N GLN A 153 6.41 7.27 -1.24
CA GLN A 153 5.84 8.58 -0.92
C GLN A 153 5.65 8.78 0.59
N LEU A 154 5.24 7.74 1.33
CA LEU A 154 5.16 7.82 2.79
C LEU A 154 6.52 8.09 3.41
N LEU A 155 7.56 7.41 2.95
CA LEU A 155 8.93 7.59 3.41
C LEU A 155 9.47 8.99 3.10
N GLU A 156 9.13 9.56 1.95
CA GLU A 156 9.53 10.91 1.54
C GLU A 156 8.85 12.01 2.37
N ASN A 157 7.57 11.84 2.68
CA ASN A 157 6.72 12.88 3.25
C ASN A 157 6.65 12.85 4.78
N ASN A 158 7.25 11.84 5.43
CA ASN A 158 7.19 11.67 6.87
C ASN A 158 8.58 11.53 7.50
N LYS A 159 8.64 11.64 8.83
CA LYS A 159 9.88 11.47 9.57
C LYS A 159 10.35 10.02 9.51
N VAL A 160 11.56 9.83 9.00
CA VAL A 160 12.19 8.50 8.89
C VAL A 160 13.05 8.23 10.10
N LYS A 161 12.85 7.09 10.74
CA LYS A 161 13.68 6.55 11.82
C LYS A 161 14.63 5.52 11.21
N LYS A 162 15.93 5.72 11.45
CA LYS A 162 16.94 4.72 11.10
C LYS A 162 16.94 3.60 12.14
N ILE A 163 16.83 2.37 11.68
CA ILE A 163 16.90 1.15 12.49
C ILE A 163 18.12 0.31 12.08
N GLU A 164 18.46 -0.72 12.83
CA GLU A 164 19.64 -1.55 12.58
C GLU A 164 19.66 -2.13 11.16
N LYS A 165 18.54 -2.65 10.68
CA LYS A 165 18.42 -3.33 9.39
C LYS A 165 17.96 -2.43 8.25
N GLY A 166 17.65 -1.14 8.50
CA GLY A 166 17.16 -0.24 7.46
C GLY A 166 16.48 1.02 8.00
N TYR A 167 15.24 1.23 7.57
CA TYR A 167 14.45 2.43 7.85
C TYR A 167 13.03 2.06 8.24
N GLN A 168 12.47 2.82 9.18
CA GLN A 168 11.09 2.75 9.61
C GLN A 168 10.45 4.12 9.38
N VAL A 169 9.25 4.12 8.84
CA VAL A 169 8.41 5.32 8.70
C VAL A 169 7.02 5.04 9.26
N GLU A 170 6.53 5.99 10.05
CA GLU A 170 5.15 6.01 10.54
C GLU A 170 4.44 7.22 9.93
N ALA A 171 3.25 7.01 9.44
CA ALA A 171 2.44 8.05 8.80
C ALA A 171 0.98 7.96 9.26
N LYS A 172 0.38 9.12 9.54
CA LYS A 172 -1.08 9.21 9.63
C LYS A 172 -1.64 9.09 8.22
N VAL A 173 -2.59 8.20 8.05
CA VAL A 173 -3.20 7.91 6.75
C VAL A 173 -4.71 8.03 6.84
N LYS A 174 -5.34 8.21 5.69
CA LYS A 174 -6.79 8.19 5.57
C LYS A 174 -7.14 7.27 4.42
N TYR A 175 -7.76 6.15 4.75
CA TYR A 175 -8.34 5.25 3.77
C TYR A 175 -9.79 5.68 3.52
N PRO A 176 -10.15 6.10 2.31
CA PRO A 176 -11.49 6.68 2.06
C PRO A 176 -12.64 5.74 2.41
N ASN A 177 -12.42 4.43 2.27
CA ASN A 177 -13.43 3.40 2.40
C ASN A 177 -13.14 2.39 3.54
N ASP A 178 -12.17 2.68 4.38
CA ASP A 178 -11.93 1.98 5.65
C ASP A 178 -11.44 2.96 6.71
N THR A 179 -12.39 3.55 7.44
CA THR A 179 -12.12 4.56 8.46
C THR A 179 -11.46 4.01 9.72
N ARG A 180 -11.38 2.68 9.88
CA ARG A 180 -10.67 2.04 10.99
C ARG A 180 -9.17 2.31 10.90
N ILE A 181 -8.63 2.38 9.70
CA ILE A 181 -7.19 2.58 9.46
C ILE A 181 -6.86 4.07 9.57
N VAL A 182 -6.08 4.42 10.59
CA VAL A 182 -5.67 5.81 10.86
C VAL A 182 -4.16 6.01 10.78
N LYS A 183 -3.39 4.92 10.88
CA LYS A 183 -1.93 4.94 10.85
C LYS A 183 -1.39 3.82 9.97
N GLN A 184 -0.28 4.11 9.32
CA GLN A 184 0.49 3.12 8.59
C GLN A 184 1.95 3.16 9.02
N GLU A 185 2.52 2.00 9.28
CA GLU A 185 3.94 1.81 9.55
C GLU A 185 4.57 0.98 8.44
N VAL A 186 5.74 1.40 7.96
CA VAL A 186 6.48 0.67 6.94
C VAL A 186 7.92 0.49 7.38
N ILE A 187 8.38 -0.75 7.34
CA ILE A 187 9.78 -1.12 7.57
C ILE A 187 10.43 -1.46 6.23
N PHE A 188 11.52 -0.76 5.93
CA PHE A 188 12.35 -0.98 4.75
C PHE A 188 13.73 -1.48 5.13
N ASP A 189 14.36 -2.25 4.24
CA ASP A 189 15.80 -2.52 4.32
C ASP A 189 16.64 -1.29 3.90
N LYS A 190 17.97 -1.41 3.96
CA LYS A 190 18.92 -0.33 3.58
C LYS A 190 18.84 0.07 2.10
N LYS A 191 18.27 -0.79 1.24
CA LYS A 191 18.08 -0.56 -0.20
C LYS A 191 16.65 -0.14 -0.55
N LEU A 192 15.85 0.21 0.46
CA LEU A 192 14.43 0.56 0.36
C LEU A 192 13.57 -0.56 -0.26
N LYS A 193 13.94 -1.84 -0.04
CA LYS A 193 13.00 -2.95 -0.20
C LYS A 193 12.02 -2.88 0.98
N PRO A 194 10.69 -2.82 0.78
CA PRO A 194 9.74 -2.95 1.87
C PRO A 194 9.83 -4.38 2.44
N LEU A 195 9.79 -4.48 3.76
CA LEU A 195 9.84 -5.75 4.47
C LEU A 195 8.48 -6.06 5.09
N ILE A 196 7.93 -5.09 5.81
CA ILE A 196 6.64 -5.19 6.50
C ILE A 196 5.91 -3.88 6.34
N VAL A 197 4.60 -3.96 6.11
CA VAL A 197 3.68 -2.82 6.13
C VAL A 197 2.53 -3.17 7.08
N LEU A 198 2.31 -2.30 8.07
CA LEU A 198 1.23 -2.40 9.03
C LEU A 198 0.25 -1.26 8.82
N CYS A 199 -1.05 -1.56 8.76
CA CYS A 199 -2.11 -0.57 8.83
C CYS A 199 -2.83 -0.74 10.16
N LEU A 200 -2.85 0.31 10.96
CA LEU A 200 -3.23 0.28 12.36
C LEU A 200 -4.46 1.17 12.61
N ASP A 201 -5.26 0.78 13.57
CA ASP A 201 -6.37 1.59 14.06
C ASP A 201 -5.93 2.60 15.14
N GLN A 202 -6.91 3.23 15.81
CA GLN A 202 -6.66 4.22 16.86
C GLN A 202 -6.03 3.62 18.11
N ASP A 203 -6.27 2.32 18.37
CA ASP A 203 -5.78 1.59 19.53
C ASP A 203 -4.48 0.81 19.23
N GLU A 204 -3.83 1.11 18.07
CA GLU A 204 -2.62 0.42 17.58
C GLU A 204 -2.87 -1.04 17.20
N ALA A 205 -4.11 -1.48 17.03
CA ALA A 205 -4.42 -2.83 16.58
C ALA A 205 -4.17 -2.98 15.07
N GLU A 206 -3.61 -4.12 14.67
CA GLU A 206 -3.30 -4.44 13.29
C GLU A 206 -4.58 -4.77 12.50
N ILE A 207 -4.98 -3.88 11.61
CA ILE A 207 -6.09 -4.11 10.67
C ILE A 207 -5.60 -4.79 9.40
N VAL A 208 -4.43 -4.38 8.89
CA VAL A 208 -3.79 -5.04 7.74
C VAL A 208 -2.31 -5.19 8.00
N THR A 209 -1.79 -6.38 7.72
CA THR A 209 -0.36 -6.69 7.75
C THR A 209 0.08 -7.25 6.41
N CYS A 210 1.07 -6.59 5.76
CA CYS A 210 1.71 -7.11 4.55
C CYS A 210 3.16 -7.48 4.86
N LYS A 211 3.51 -8.76 4.70
CA LYS A 211 4.89 -9.28 4.81
C LYS A 211 5.43 -9.52 3.41
N VAL A 212 6.46 -8.75 3.02
CA VAL A 212 7.02 -8.82 1.67
C VAL A 212 8.01 -9.97 1.56
N ASN A 213 7.66 -10.96 0.76
CA ASN A 213 8.46 -12.15 0.50
C ASN A 213 9.51 -11.87 -0.59
N GLU A 214 9.06 -11.27 -1.71
CA GLU A 214 9.93 -11.00 -2.85
C GLU A 214 9.81 -9.55 -3.31
N PHE A 215 10.94 -8.98 -3.71
CA PHE A 215 10.98 -7.67 -4.35
C PHE A 215 12.10 -7.62 -5.40
N HIS A 216 11.72 -7.51 -6.65
CA HIS A 216 12.62 -7.45 -7.79
C HIS A 216 12.53 -6.10 -8.49
N LYS A 217 13.59 -5.30 -8.39
CA LYS A 217 13.72 -4.03 -9.10
C LYS A 217 14.08 -4.28 -10.58
N ASN A 218 13.68 -3.35 -11.45
CA ASN A 218 14.02 -3.34 -12.87
C ASN A 218 13.67 -4.63 -13.62
N LYS A 219 12.52 -5.23 -13.28
CA LYS A 219 12.01 -6.43 -13.94
C LYS A 219 11.68 -6.13 -15.40
N ASN A 220 12.13 -6.99 -16.32
CA ASN A 220 11.87 -6.80 -17.74
C ASN A 220 10.45 -7.27 -18.12
N PHE A 221 9.50 -6.34 -18.13
CA PHE A 221 8.14 -6.59 -18.57
C PHE A 221 7.92 -6.05 -20.00
N LYS A 222 7.12 -6.77 -20.77
CA LYS A 222 6.56 -6.29 -22.04
C LYS A 222 5.14 -5.76 -21.81
N GLU A 223 4.70 -4.74 -22.56
CA GLU A 223 3.33 -4.17 -22.42
C GLU A 223 2.23 -5.23 -22.52
N LYS A 224 2.44 -6.29 -23.32
CA LYS A 224 1.50 -7.40 -23.46
C LYS A 224 1.20 -8.11 -22.13
N HIS A 225 2.13 -8.08 -21.15
CA HIS A 225 1.93 -8.65 -19.80
C HIS A 225 0.77 -7.97 -19.05
N PHE A 226 0.49 -6.71 -19.40
CA PHE A 226 -0.60 -5.91 -18.83
C PHE A 226 -1.85 -5.89 -19.73
N ASN A 227 -1.97 -6.88 -20.62
CA ASN A 227 -3.16 -7.04 -21.44
C ASN A 227 -4.20 -7.88 -20.70
N GLN A 228 -5.39 -7.31 -20.49
CA GLN A 228 -6.47 -7.93 -19.71
C GLN A 228 -6.94 -9.27 -20.30
N ASN A 229 -7.04 -9.37 -21.64
CA ASN A 229 -7.49 -10.61 -22.29
C ASN A 229 -6.43 -11.72 -22.16
N GLN A 230 -5.15 -11.35 -22.21
CA GLN A 230 -4.06 -12.29 -22.00
C GLN A 230 -4.03 -12.76 -20.55
N ALA A 231 -4.14 -11.84 -19.60
CA ALA A 231 -4.17 -12.16 -18.17
C ALA A 231 -5.33 -13.13 -17.85
N LEU A 232 -6.52 -12.87 -18.36
CA LEU A 232 -7.66 -13.76 -18.17
C LEU A 232 -7.45 -15.17 -18.76
N LYS A 233 -6.80 -15.27 -19.93
CA LYS A 233 -6.50 -16.57 -20.56
C LYS A 233 -5.42 -17.36 -19.81
N GLU A 234 -4.40 -16.66 -19.31
CA GLU A 234 -3.29 -17.30 -18.55
C GLU A 234 -3.79 -17.87 -17.23
N SER A 235 -4.56 -17.08 -16.48
CA SER A 235 -5.06 -17.46 -15.16
C SER A 235 -6.07 -18.61 -15.17
N LYS A 236 -6.76 -18.85 -16.30
CA LYS A 236 -7.66 -20.00 -16.45
C LYS A 236 -6.96 -21.36 -16.42
N LYS A 237 -5.67 -21.40 -16.75
CA LYS A 237 -4.91 -22.66 -16.80
C LYS A 237 -4.64 -23.23 -15.42
N ASP A 238 -4.65 -22.37 -14.39
CA ASP A 238 -4.28 -22.71 -13.02
C ASP A 238 -5.49 -22.96 -12.11
N VAL A 239 -6.71 -22.73 -12.62
CA VAL A 239 -7.94 -22.83 -11.84
C VAL A 239 -8.46 -24.27 -11.87
N LYS A 240 -8.36 -24.98 -10.75
CA LYS A 240 -9.26 -26.09 -10.45
C LYS A 240 -10.60 -25.49 -10.03
N THR A 241 -11.58 -25.55 -10.93
CA THR A 241 -12.94 -25.06 -10.69
C THR A 241 -13.56 -25.78 -9.50
N SER A 242 -13.56 -25.16 -8.35
CA SER A 242 -14.60 -25.40 -7.36
C SER A 242 -15.50 -24.14 -7.39
N ALA A 243 -16.56 -24.21 -8.19
CA ALA A 243 -17.65 -23.27 -8.00
C ALA A 243 -18.22 -23.57 -6.61
N ASN A 244 -17.86 -22.74 -5.64
CA ASN A 244 -18.49 -22.80 -4.31
C ASN A 244 -19.91 -22.28 -4.55
N ASN A 245 -20.90 -23.16 -4.44
CA ASN A 245 -22.31 -22.82 -4.53
C ASN A 245 -22.87 -22.34 -3.19
N ASP A 246 -21.98 -22.01 -2.24
CA ASP A 246 -22.40 -21.57 -0.91
C ASP A 246 -23.01 -20.17 -0.99
N VAL A 247 -24.17 -20.03 -0.40
CA VAL A 247 -24.85 -18.75 -0.23
C VAL A 247 -24.10 -17.90 0.77
N LEU A 248 -23.99 -16.64 0.48
CA LEU A 248 -23.33 -15.65 1.33
C LEU A 248 -24.40 -14.90 2.15
N TYR A 249 -24.15 -14.76 3.44
CA TYR A 249 -25.01 -14.00 4.32
C TYR A 249 -24.28 -12.84 4.95
N PRO A 250 -24.85 -11.63 5.01
CA PRO A 250 -24.27 -10.53 5.74
C PRO A 250 -24.33 -10.80 7.25
N VAL A 251 -23.26 -10.46 7.97
CA VAL A 251 -23.21 -10.49 9.43
C VAL A 251 -23.70 -9.17 10.01
N SER A 252 -23.36 -8.05 9.38
CA SER A 252 -23.83 -6.73 9.73
C SER A 252 -25.24 -6.52 9.17
N LEU A 253 -26.29 -6.70 10.00
CA LEU A 253 -27.68 -6.60 9.57
C LEU A 253 -28.31 -5.24 9.87
N LEU A 254 -27.66 -4.36 10.63
CA LEU A 254 -28.14 -3.01 10.99
C LEU A 254 -29.58 -3.00 11.57
N GLY A 255 -29.94 -4.02 12.37
CA GLY A 255 -31.26 -4.18 12.96
C GLY A 255 -32.29 -4.91 12.07
N ALA A 256 -31.94 -5.26 10.84
CA ALA A 256 -32.78 -6.07 9.99
C ALA A 256 -32.70 -7.58 10.34
N LYS A 257 -33.67 -8.34 9.84
CA LYS A 257 -33.72 -9.81 9.92
C LYS A 257 -34.03 -10.39 8.57
N LEU A 258 -33.52 -11.57 8.26
CA LEU A 258 -33.87 -12.30 7.06
C LEU A 258 -35.38 -12.59 7.03
N GLU A 259 -36.09 -12.03 6.06
CA GLU A 259 -37.52 -12.21 5.86
C GLU A 259 -37.82 -13.37 4.90
N SER A 260 -37.07 -13.42 3.80
CA SER A 260 -37.25 -14.48 2.79
C SER A 260 -35.96 -14.74 2.01
N GLU A 261 -35.88 -15.95 1.54
CA GLU A 261 -34.82 -16.47 0.67
C GLU A 261 -35.44 -17.14 -0.53
N THR A 262 -35.01 -16.77 -1.74
CA THR A 262 -35.59 -17.27 -3.00
C THR A 262 -34.50 -17.49 -4.03
N VAL A 263 -34.60 -18.58 -4.78
CA VAL A 263 -33.74 -18.84 -5.94
C VAL A 263 -34.54 -18.59 -7.20
N SER A 264 -34.00 -17.78 -8.09
CA SER A 264 -34.60 -17.45 -9.38
C SER A 264 -33.62 -17.70 -10.53
N SER A 265 -34.08 -18.07 -11.69
CA SER A 265 -33.25 -18.16 -12.88
C SER A 265 -33.77 -17.15 -13.89
N ILE A 266 -33.00 -16.14 -14.21
CA ILE A 266 -33.32 -15.08 -15.16
C ILE A 266 -32.25 -15.12 -16.26
N GLU A 267 -32.68 -15.25 -17.51
CA GLU A 267 -31.76 -15.29 -18.68
C GLU A 267 -30.64 -16.34 -18.61
N GLY A 268 -30.88 -17.43 -17.86
CA GLY A 268 -29.88 -18.49 -17.66
C GLY A 268 -28.93 -18.28 -16.51
N ASP A 269 -28.95 -17.11 -15.87
CA ASP A 269 -28.19 -16.83 -14.67
C ASP A 269 -28.97 -17.24 -13.40
N LYS A 270 -28.32 -17.98 -12.51
CA LYS A 270 -28.90 -18.37 -11.21
C LYS A 270 -28.73 -17.21 -10.25
N ASN A 271 -29.85 -16.65 -9.79
CA ASN A 271 -29.88 -15.58 -8.81
C ASN A 271 -30.36 -16.13 -7.46
N HIS A 272 -29.63 -15.83 -6.41
CA HIS A 272 -30.03 -16.07 -5.05
C HIS A 272 -30.44 -14.74 -4.42
N ILE A 273 -31.69 -14.63 -3.95
CA ILE A 273 -32.29 -13.39 -3.50
C ILE A 273 -32.58 -13.53 -2.01
N LEU A 274 -31.94 -12.67 -1.21
CA LEU A 274 -32.14 -12.57 0.23
C LEU A 274 -32.81 -11.24 0.54
N LYS A 275 -33.98 -11.28 1.15
CA LYS A 275 -34.72 -10.09 1.57
C LYS A 275 -34.64 -9.92 3.08
N PHE A 276 -34.22 -8.75 3.51
CA PHE A 276 -34.10 -8.37 4.92
C PHE A 276 -35.06 -7.24 5.23
N SER A 277 -35.75 -7.35 6.37
CA SER A 277 -36.70 -6.34 6.86
C SER A 277 -36.49 -6.06 8.36
N GLY A 278 -36.85 -4.86 8.79
CA GLY A 278 -36.68 -4.39 10.16
C GLY A 278 -36.63 -2.86 10.23
N ASP A 279 -35.81 -2.31 11.11
CA ASP A 279 -35.61 -0.86 11.23
C ASP A 279 -35.09 -0.25 9.92
N LYS A 280 -34.30 -1.02 9.21
CA LYS A 280 -33.81 -0.72 7.86
C LYS A 280 -34.01 -1.96 6.98
N SER A 281 -34.48 -1.75 5.75
CA SER A 281 -34.77 -2.85 4.82
C SER A 281 -33.84 -2.84 3.65
N PHE A 282 -33.41 -4.03 3.21
CA PHE A 282 -32.59 -4.19 2.01
C PHE A 282 -32.78 -5.57 1.39
N THR A 283 -32.45 -5.65 0.12
CA THR A 283 -32.47 -6.90 -0.64
C THR A 283 -31.09 -7.16 -1.21
N MET A 284 -30.58 -8.36 -1.00
CA MET A 284 -29.33 -8.82 -1.61
C MET A 284 -29.67 -9.78 -2.76
N VAL A 285 -28.93 -9.63 -3.84
CA VAL A 285 -29.01 -10.52 -5.00
C VAL A 285 -27.59 -11.01 -5.29
N GLU A 286 -27.42 -12.32 -5.17
CA GLU A 286 -26.18 -13.00 -5.55
C GLU A 286 -26.40 -13.62 -6.93
N THR A 287 -25.63 -13.17 -7.91
CA THR A 287 -25.73 -13.65 -9.28
C THR A 287 -24.48 -14.44 -9.64
N GLN A 288 -24.68 -15.70 -9.99
CA GLN A 288 -23.64 -16.48 -10.63
C GLN A 288 -23.61 -16.12 -12.11
N VAL A 289 -22.77 -15.16 -12.49
CA VAL A 289 -22.73 -14.61 -13.84
C VAL A 289 -22.05 -15.59 -14.79
N ASN A 290 -22.78 -16.04 -15.81
CA ASN A 290 -22.20 -16.83 -16.88
C ASN A 290 -21.30 -15.97 -17.77
N ALA A 291 -20.02 -16.32 -17.79
CA ALA A 291 -18.95 -15.45 -18.22
C ALA A 291 -18.74 -15.47 -19.74
N GLN A 292 -19.20 -14.45 -20.44
CA GLN A 292 -18.62 -14.05 -21.72
C GLN A 292 -18.71 -12.53 -21.98
N GLN A 293 -19.31 -11.74 -21.11
CA GLN A 293 -19.52 -10.31 -21.35
C GLN A 293 -18.59 -9.46 -20.47
N VAL A 294 -17.93 -8.48 -21.10
CA VAL A 294 -17.26 -7.39 -20.38
C VAL A 294 -18.34 -6.46 -19.87
N MET A 295 -18.63 -6.49 -18.58
CA MET A 295 -19.53 -5.52 -17.99
C MET A 295 -18.82 -4.16 -17.86
N GLN A 296 -19.49 -3.09 -18.26
CA GLN A 296 -18.99 -1.73 -18.14
C GLN A 296 -19.85 -0.98 -17.12
N PHE A 297 -19.21 -0.47 -16.09
CA PHE A 297 -19.82 0.44 -15.14
C PHE A 297 -19.48 1.88 -15.56
N SER A 298 -20.33 2.50 -16.37
CA SER A 298 -20.06 3.81 -16.96
C SER A 298 -20.51 4.98 -16.08
N ASN A 299 -21.48 4.76 -15.20
CA ASN A 299 -22.10 5.79 -14.37
C ASN A 299 -21.99 5.52 -12.86
N ASP A 300 -21.30 4.45 -12.46
CA ASP A 300 -21.17 4.05 -11.07
C ASP A 300 -19.99 4.77 -10.41
N GLU A 301 -20.18 5.14 -9.16
CA GLU A 301 -19.06 5.52 -8.31
C GLU A 301 -18.26 4.27 -7.96
N VAL A 302 -16.98 4.25 -8.32
CA VAL A 302 -16.09 3.14 -7.97
C VAL A 302 -15.53 3.36 -6.58
N ILE A 303 -15.82 2.44 -5.67
CA ILE A 303 -15.30 2.41 -4.31
C ILE A 303 -14.10 1.49 -4.29
N ASP A 304 -12.92 2.04 -3.99
CA ASP A 304 -11.67 1.30 -3.95
C ASP A 304 -11.43 0.72 -2.55
N LEU A 305 -11.45 -0.59 -2.43
CA LEU A 305 -11.18 -1.34 -1.20
C LEU A 305 -9.73 -1.86 -1.19
N ILE A 306 -9.23 -2.27 -0.05
CA ILE A 306 -7.86 -2.82 0.07
C ILE A 306 -7.73 -4.12 -0.74
N ASP A 307 -8.76 -4.94 -0.71
CA ASP A 307 -8.84 -6.27 -1.32
C ASP A 307 -9.72 -6.34 -2.57
N GLY A 308 -10.17 -5.18 -3.12
CA GLY A 308 -11.01 -5.20 -4.31
C GLY A 308 -11.69 -3.87 -4.63
N PHE A 309 -12.86 -3.96 -5.26
CA PHE A 309 -13.68 -2.81 -5.65
C PHE A 309 -15.16 -3.08 -5.39
N ALA A 310 -15.88 -2.02 -5.00
CA ALA A 310 -17.33 -1.99 -5.03
C ALA A 310 -17.81 -0.90 -6.01
N TYR A 311 -19.03 -1.02 -6.47
CA TYR A 311 -19.65 -0.12 -7.44
C TYR A 311 -20.96 0.40 -6.84
N TYR A 312 -21.04 1.72 -6.66
CA TYR A 312 -22.17 2.36 -6.02
C TYR A 312 -22.98 3.21 -6.99
N GLN A 313 -24.29 3.06 -6.91
CA GLN A 313 -25.31 3.95 -7.44
C GLN A 313 -26.29 4.28 -6.31
N PRO A 314 -27.01 5.41 -6.35
CA PRO A 314 -28.06 5.67 -5.36
C PRO A 314 -29.03 4.51 -5.24
N GLY A 315 -29.10 3.92 -4.05
CA GLY A 315 -29.96 2.75 -3.76
C GLY A 315 -29.43 1.39 -4.20
N LYS A 316 -28.18 1.32 -4.73
CA LYS A 316 -27.56 0.06 -5.14
C LYS A 316 -26.07 0.06 -4.87
N LEU A 317 -25.55 -0.99 -4.24
CA LEU A 317 -24.12 -1.28 -4.14
C LEU A 317 -23.86 -2.68 -4.70
N SER A 318 -22.86 -2.81 -5.57
CA SER A 318 -22.46 -4.10 -6.15
C SER A 318 -20.97 -4.34 -5.92
N MET A 319 -20.59 -5.57 -5.64
CA MET A 319 -19.18 -5.99 -5.58
C MET A 319 -19.06 -7.47 -5.97
N MET A 320 -17.87 -7.81 -6.43
CA MET A 320 -17.49 -9.20 -6.62
C MET A 320 -17.07 -9.79 -5.29
N TYR A 321 -17.71 -10.85 -4.89
CA TYR A 321 -17.38 -11.58 -3.67
C TYR A 321 -17.44 -13.09 -3.94
N HIS A 322 -16.36 -13.80 -3.59
CA HIS A 322 -16.27 -15.26 -3.79
C HIS A 322 -16.65 -15.73 -5.22
N GLY A 323 -16.38 -14.87 -6.21
CA GLY A 323 -16.66 -15.22 -7.57
C GLY A 323 -18.10 -15.01 -8.02
N MET A 324 -18.96 -14.48 -7.17
CA MET A 324 -20.32 -14.07 -7.52
C MET A 324 -20.42 -12.55 -7.57
N MET A 325 -21.32 -12.03 -8.37
CA MET A 325 -21.72 -10.64 -8.30
C MET A 325 -22.78 -10.51 -7.20
N CYS A 326 -22.41 -9.89 -6.10
CA CYS A 326 -23.33 -9.54 -5.03
C CYS A 326 -23.80 -8.10 -5.22
N SER A 327 -25.11 -7.90 -5.27
CA SER A 327 -25.74 -6.59 -5.37
C SER A 327 -26.70 -6.38 -4.22
N LEU A 328 -26.54 -5.29 -3.48
CA LEU A 328 -27.41 -4.86 -2.41
C LEU A 328 -28.28 -3.69 -2.91
N TYR A 329 -29.56 -3.77 -2.69
CA TYR A 329 -30.56 -2.77 -3.03
C TYR A 329 -31.25 -2.28 -1.78
N SER A 330 -31.25 -0.96 -1.52
CA SER A 330 -31.97 -0.35 -0.41
C SER A 330 -32.27 1.12 -0.69
N GLN A 331 -33.37 1.61 -0.13
CA GLN A 331 -33.69 3.05 -0.04
C GLN A 331 -33.47 3.57 1.40
N ASP A 332 -33.27 2.66 2.36
CA ASP A 332 -33.16 2.99 3.78
C ASP A 332 -31.70 3.12 4.25
N LEU A 333 -30.75 2.51 3.50
CA LEU A 333 -29.34 2.47 3.85
C LEU A 333 -28.55 3.59 3.18
N THR A 334 -27.65 4.21 3.94
CA THR A 334 -26.62 5.10 3.35
C THR A 334 -25.58 4.28 2.59
N LYS A 335 -24.73 4.95 1.81
CA LYS A 335 -23.62 4.31 1.08
C LYS A 335 -22.68 3.56 2.03
N GLU A 336 -22.31 4.18 3.15
CA GLU A 336 -21.43 3.61 4.17
C GLU A 336 -22.05 2.38 4.85
N GLU A 337 -23.35 2.42 5.10
CA GLU A 337 -24.09 1.29 5.66
C GLU A 337 -24.20 0.14 4.66
N MET A 338 -24.48 0.43 3.38
CA MET A 338 -24.44 -0.57 2.32
C MET A 338 -23.08 -1.25 2.22
N LEU A 339 -22.01 -0.45 2.32
CA LEU A 339 -20.65 -0.97 2.29
C LEU A 339 -20.36 -1.86 3.50
N SER A 340 -20.80 -1.43 4.71
CA SER A 340 -20.67 -2.23 5.95
C SER A 340 -21.37 -3.58 5.83
N VAL A 341 -22.59 -3.61 5.29
CA VAL A 341 -23.32 -4.87 5.04
C VAL A 341 -22.56 -5.74 4.05
N MET A 342 -22.18 -5.18 2.90
CA MET A 342 -21.54 -5.94 1.82
C MET A 342 -20.15 -6.47 2.17
N THR A 343 -19.38 -5.75 2.97
CA THR A 343 -18.05 -6.20 3.42
C THR A 343 -18.13 -7.20 4.57
N SER A 344 -19.32 -7.40 5.17
CA SER A 344 -19.55 -8.36 6.27
C SER A 344 -20.02 -9.75 5.79
N MET A 345 -19.96 -10.03 4.50
CA MET A 345 -20.46 -11.29 3.92
C MET A 345 -19.65 -12.49 4.37
N GLN A 346 -20.35 -13.56 4.76
CA GLN A 346 -19.77 -14.84 5.16
C GLN A 346 -20.51 -16.01 4.52
N THR A 347 -19.85 -17.14 4.33
CA THR A 347 -20.52 -18.37 3.88
C THR A 347 -21.31 -19.01 5.01
N SER A 348 -22.39 -19.72 4.68
CA SER A 348 -23.23 -20.45 5.64
C SER A 348 -22.48 -21.54 6.43
N SER A 349 -21.32 -21.97 5.95
CA SER A 349 -20.49 -22.99 6.59
C SER A 349 -19.67 -22.50 7.80
N THR A 350 -19.70 -21.20 8.08
CA THR A 350 -18.92 -20.57 9.18
C THR A 350 -19.74 -20.38 10.46
N LYS A 351 -20.95 -20.97 10.56
CA LYS A 351 -21.81 -20.94 11.77
C LYS A 351 -21.59 -22.16 12.65
#